data_7c27577a748bfad319a3960ead7b6e97
#
_entry.id   7c27577a748bfad319a3960ead7b6e97
#
_cell.length_a   1.000
_cell.length_b   1.000
_cell.length_c   1.000
_cell.angle_alpha   90.00
_cell.angle_beta   90.00
_cell.angle_gamma   90.00
#
_symmetry.space_group_name_H-M   'P 1'
#
loop_
_entity.id
_entity.type
_entity.pdbx_description
1 polymer ?
#
loop_
_entity_poly.entity_id
_entity_poly.type
_entity_poly.pdbx_seq_one_letter_code
_entity_poly.pdbx_strand_id
1 'polypeptide(L)'
;GVNVVGLHLGFVPHDTGEADYHEIVAVAQDLCDHARNQGQAIHLETGQEPADVLLQFLEDVGRTNLFINFDPANMILYGIGEPIEALEKLGPRVRSVHCKDATWSNQPGITWGSEVPLGDGDVGMETYLRTLSKIGYGGPLTIEREIPQEPERQNAEIAGALDLLQSLKIKIGTETSGGK
;
A
#
# COMPACT_ATOMS: atom_id res chain seq x y z
N GLY A 1 18.77 14.77 -4.07
CA GLY A 1 18.49 13.59 -4.90
C GLY A 1 17.24 12.86 -4.41
N VAL A 2 16.70 11.98 -5.21
CA VAL A 2 15.58 11.12 -4.85
C VAL A 2 16.15 9.79 -4.36
N ASN A 3 15.80 9.36 -3.16
CA ASN A 3 16.35 8.14 -2.55
C ASN A 3 15.42 6.93 -2.71
N VAL A 4 14.17 7.15 -3.12
CA VAL A 4 13.15 6.12 -3.27
C VAL A 4 12.40 6.34 -4.58
N VAL A 5 12.14 5.26 -5.31
CA VAL A 5 11.25 5.24 -6.46
C VAL A 5 10.10 4.29 -6.14
N GLY A 6 8.88 4.82 -6.12
CA GLY A 6 7.65 4.02 -6.00
C GLY A 6 7.14 3.66 -7.39
N LEU A 7 6.67 2.43 -7.55
CA LEU A 7 6.03 2.00 -8.79
C LEU A 7 5.04 0.86 -8.56
N HIS A 8 4.06 0.79 -9.43
CA HIS A 8 3.19 -0.37 -9.59
C HIS A 8 3.82 -1.31 -10.61
N LEU A 9 4.08 -2.56 -10.22
CA LEU A 9 4.78 -3.52 -11.08
C LEU A 9 3.87 -4.15 -12.15
N GLY A 10 2.57 -3.94 -12.03
CA GLY A 10 1.58 -4.64 -12.82
C GLY A 10 1.13 -5.93 -12.12
N PHE A 11 0.66 -6.89 -12.87
CA PHE A 11 0.22 -8.17 -12.35
C PHE A 11 1.43 -9.13 -12.17
N VAL A 12 1.62 -9.63 -10.97
CA VAL A 12 2.58 -10.70 -10.68
C VAL A 12 1.85 -12.04 -10.76
N PRO A 13 2.24 -12.97 -11.66
CA PRO A 13 1.62 -14.29 -11.72
C PRO A 13 1.66 -15.01 -10.37
N HIS A 14 0.56 -15.67 -10.00
CA HIS A 14 0.46 -16.37 -8.71
C HIS A 14 1.14 -17.74 -8.72
N ASP A 15 1.34 -18.32 -9.90
CA ASP A 15 2.08 -19.57 -10.08
C ASP A 15 3.55 -19.24 -10.36
N THR A 16 4.41 -19.54 -9.39
CA THR A 16 5.86 -19.31 -9.50
C THR A 16 6.54 -20.17 -10.57
N GLY A 17 5.84 -21.17 -11.11
CA GLY A 17 6.33 -22.02 -12.23
C GLY A 17 6.12 -21.41 -13.62
N GLU A 18 5.35 -20.33 -13.74
CA GLU A 18 5.10 -19.67 -15.02
C GLU A 18 6.33 -18.94 -15.54
N ALA A 19 6.51 -18.94 -16.88
CA ALA A 19 7.61 -18.24 -17.52
C ALA A 19 7.56 -16.72 -17.24
N ASP A 20 6.36 -16.13 -17.26
CA ASP A 20 6.13 -14.71 -17.00
C ASP A 20 6.51 -14.33 -15.57
N TYR A 21 6.32 -15.25 -14.59
CA TYR A 21 6.78 -15.03 -13.22
C TYR A 21 8.30 -14.89 -13.16
N HIS A 22 9.03 -15.78 -13.84
CA HIS A 22 10.49 -15.71 -13.87
C HIS A 22 11.01 -14.47 -14.60
N GLU A 23 10.32 -14.05 -15.66
CA GLU A 23 10.67 -12.81 -16.36
C GLU A 23 10.50 -11.58 -15.48
N ILE A 24 9.37 -11.45 -14.77
CA ILE A 24 9.12 -10.30 -13.90
C ILE A 24 10.07 -10.28 -12.70
N VAL A 25 10.45 -11.44 -12.16
CA VAL A 25 11.50 -11.53 -11.13
C VAL A 25 12.82 -11.00 -11.66
N ALA A 26 13.25 -11.42 -12.86
CA ALA A 26 14.50 -10.96 -13.47
C ALA A 26 14.49 -9.44 -13.73
N VAL A 27 13.38 -8.90 -14.25
CA VAL A 27 13.22 -7.45 -14.47
C VAL A 27 13.29 -6.69 -13.15
N ALA A 28 12.64 -7.19 -12.10
CA ALA A 28 12.68 -6.57 -10.77
C ALA A 28 14.09 -6.61 -10.17
N GLN A 29 14.85 -7.68 -10.40
CA GLN A 29 16.26 -7.78 -10.00
C GLN A 29 17.12 -6.71 -10.68
N ASP A 30 17.00 -6.59 -12.00
CA ASP A 30 17.75 -5.60 -12.79
C ASP A 30 17.40 -4.16 -12.36
N LEU A 31 16.12 -3.89 -12.14
CA LEU A 31 15.63 -2.60 -11.66
C LEU A 31 16.23 -2.26 -10.28
N CYS A 32 16.19 -3.19 -9.34
CA CYS A 32 16.75 -3.02 -8.02
C CYS A 32 18.26 -2.81 -8.05
N ASP A 33 18.97 -3.56 -8.89
CA ASP A 33 20.42 -3.43 -9.04
C ASP A 33 20.78 -2.06 -9.64
N HIS A 34 20.01 -1.58 -10.64
CA HIS A 34 20.20 -0.25 -11.20
C HIS A 34 19.95 0.84 -10.14
N ALA A 35 18.83 0.76 -9.41
CA ALA A 35 18.48 1.72 -8.37
C ALA A 35 19.54 1.75 -7.25
N ARG A 36 20.04 0.58 -6.82
CA ARG A 36 21.09 0.49 -5.80
C ARG A 36 22.37 1.20 -6.22
N ASN A 37 22.75 1.12 -7.49
CA ASN A 37 23.92 1.83 -8.02
C ASN A 37 23.76 3.36 -7.96
N GLN A 38 22.55 3.86 -7.83
CA GLN A 38 22.21 5.28 -7.64
C GLN A 38 21.94 5.63 -6.16
N GLY A 39 22.11 4.68 -5.24
CA GLY A 39 21.79 4.86 -3.82
C GLY A 39 20.28 4.92 -3.54
N GLN A 40 19.46 4.28 -4.39
CA GLN A 40 18.01 4.31 -4.32
C GLN A 40 17.42 2.97 -3.90
N ALA A 41 16.25 3.03 -3.26
CA ALA A 41 15.37 1.89 -3.01
C ALA A 41 14.17 1.90 -3.97
N ILE A 42 13.62 0.72 -4.21
CA ILE A 42 12.37 0.52 -4.96
C ILE A 42 11.28 0.16 -3.94
N HIS A 43 10.15 0.86 -4.00
CA HIS A 43 8.96 0.53 -3.24
C HIS A 43 7.85 0.10 -4.19
N LEU A 44 7.51 -1.18 -4.15
CA LEU A 44 6.40 -1.74 -4.94
C LEU A 44 5.07 -1.39 -4.27
N GLU A 45 4.18 -0.81 -5.03
CA GLU A 45 2.83 -0.58 -4.57
C GLU A 45 2.04 -1.89 -4.54
N THR A 46 1.30 -2.13 -3.45
CA THR A 46 0.39 -3.26 -3.37
C THR A 46 -0.72 -3.11 -4.41
N GLY A 47 -0.96 -4.16 -5.15
CA GLY A 47 -1.85 -4.18 -6.31
C GLY A 47 -2.78 -5.38 -6.31
N GLN A 48 -2.58 -6.29 -7.25
CA GLN A 48 -3.46 -7.42 -7.54
C GLN A 48 -3.00 -8.72 -6.86
N GLU A 49 -1.92 -8.69 -6.10
CA GLU A 49 -1.33 -9.87 -5.46
C GLU A 49 -1.81 -10.03 -4.02
N PRO A 50 -2.26 -11.24 -3.62
CA PRO A 50 -2.39 -11.58 -2.21
C PRO A 50 -1.07 -11.41 -1.46
N ALA A 51 -1.14 -11.09 -0.17
CA ALA A 51 0.04 -10.81 0.64
C ALA A 51 1.11 -11.93 0.60
N ASP A 52 0.67 -13.18 0.55
CA ASP A 52 1.61 -14.33 0.50
C ASP A 52 2.35 -14.41 -0.83
N VAL A 53 1.65 -14.14 -1.94
CA VAL A 53 2.26 -14.11 -3.28
C VAL A 53 3.28 -12.97 -3.36
N LEU A 54 2.93 -11.79 -2.83
CA LEU A 54 3.86 -10.66 -2.82
C LEU A 54 5.09 -10.94 -1.95
N LEU A 55 4.93 -11.57 -0.78
CA LEU A 55 6.09 -11.96 0.04
C LEU A 55 7.00 -12.94 -0.68
N GLN A 56 6.43 -13.97 -1.32
CA GLN A 56 7.22 -14.93 -2.11
C GLN A 56 7.97 -14.23 -3.23
N PHE A 57 7.31 -13.33 -3.94
CA PHE A 57 7.95 -12.54 -5.00
C PHE A 57 9.13 -11.71 -4.47
N LEU A 58 8.97 -11.03 -3.33
CA LEU A 58 10.06 -10.26 -2.72
C LEU A 58 11.25 -11.15 -2.30
N GLU A 59 10.97 -12.38 -1.86
CA GLU A 59 12.01 -13.37 -1.52
C GLU A 59 12.74 -13.85 -2.76
N ASP A 60 12.03 -14.16 -3.84
CA ASP A 60 12.60 -14.65 -5.10
C ASP A 60 13.41 -13.56 -5.82
N VAL A 61 12.97 -12.30 -5.77
CA VAL A 61 13.80 -11.17 -6.24
C VAL A 61 15.08 -11.04 -5.41
N GLY A 62 15.01 -11.25 -4.09
CA GLY A 62 16.17 -11.35 -3.22
C GLY A 62 17.07 -10.11 -3.18
N ARG A 63 16.49 -8.89 -3.28
CA ARG A 63 17.23 -7.62 -3.23
C ARG A 63 16.92 -6.85 -1.95
N THR A 64 17.95 -6.33 -1.31
CA THR A 64 17.86 -5.65 -0.01
C THR A 64 17.32 -4.23 -0.09
N ASN A 65 17.22 -3.67 -1.29
CA ASN A 65 16.65 -2.35 -1.57
C ASN A 65 15.25 -2.41 -2.19
N LEU A 66 14.56 -3.56 -2.08
CA LEU A 66 13.19 -3.76 -2.52
C LEU A 66 12.26 -3.80 -1.30
N PHE A 67 11.27 -2.92 -1.29
CA PHE A 67 10.32 -2.74 -0.20
C PHE A 67 8.89 -2.57 -0.75
N ILE A 68 7.95 -2.34 0.14
CA ILE A 68 6.54 -2.17 -0.18
C ILE A 68 6.11 -0.72 0.08
N ASN A 69 5.39 -0.16 -0.87
CA ASN A 69 4.46 0.95 -0.71
C ASN A 69 3.07 0.35 -0.52
N PHE A 70 2.57 0.36 0.71
CA PHE A 70 1.32 -0.33 1.02
C PHE A 70 0.12 0.57 0.75
N ASP A 71 -0.72 0.15 -0.20
CA ASP A 71 -2.03 0.75 -0.47
C ASP A 71 -3.13 -0.22 -0.02
N PRO A 72 -3.89 0.11 1.04
CA PRO A 72 -4.94 -0.76 1.55
C PRO A 72 -6.16 -0.82 0.61
N ALA A 73 -6.46 0.27 -0.10
CA ALA A 73 -7.63 0.36 -0.95
C ALA A 73 -7.49 -0.50 -2.21
N ASN A 74 -6.27 -0.65 -2.75
CA ASN A 74 -6.05 -1.50 -3.91
C ASN A 74 -6.44 -2.96 -3.64
N MET A 75 -6.26 -3.45 -2.42
CA MET A 75 -6.69 -4.79 -2.05
C MET A 75 -8.21 -4.96 -2.12
N ILE A 76 -8.96 -3.95 -1.69
CA ILE A 76 -10.42 -3.90 -1.77
C ILE A 76 -10.87 -3.76 -3.24
N LEU A 77 -10.24 -2.85 -3.98
CA LEU A 77 -10.55 -2.62 -5.39
C LEU A 77 -10.41 -3.87 -6.23
N TYR A 78 -9.34 -4.64 -6.02
CA TYR A 78 -9.09 -5.88 -6.76
C TYR A 78 -9.72 -7.13 -6.11
N GLY A 79 -10.19 -7.02 -4.85
CA GLY A 79 -10.85 -8.12 -4.17
C GLY A 79 -9.93 -9.29 -3.79
N ILE A 80 -8.71 -8.97 -3.34
CA ILE A 80 -7.62 -9.95 -3.16
C ILE A 80 -7.28 -10.29 -1.71
N GLY A 81 -8.00 -9.76 -0.75
CA GLY A 81 -7.78 -10.05 0.67
C GLY A 81 -8.07 -8.87 1.59
N GLU A 82 -8.06 -9.13 2.89
CA GLU A 82 -8.33 -8.13 3.93
C GLU A 82 -7.10 -7.22 4.14
N PRO A 83 -7.23 -5.90 3.96
CA PRO A 83 -6.09 -4.98 4.01
C PRO A 83 -5.33 -5.00 5.33
N ILE A 84 -6.03 -5.13 6.46
CA ILE A 84 -5.39 -5.09 7.78
C ILE A 84 -4.57 -6.35 8.04
N GLU A 85 -5.10 -7.52 7.68
CA GLU A 85 -4.38 -8.79 7.78
C GLU A 85 -3.14 -8.80 6.87
N ALA A 86 -3.29 -8.28 5.65
CA ALA A 86 -2.18 -8.14 4.73
C ALA A 86 -1.10 -7.19 5.25
N LEU A 87 -1.49 -6.04 5.83
CA LEU A 87 -0.56 -5.09 6.43
C LEU A 87 0.23 -5.72 7.59
N GLU A 88 -0.42 -6.48 8.47
CA GLU A 88 0.27 -7.19 9.57
C GLU A 88 1.31 -8.18 9.02
N LYS A 89 0.97 -8.91 7.97
CA LYS A 89 1.83 -9.89 7.32
C LYS A 89 3.02 -9.23 6.59
N LEU A 90 2.76 -8.17 5.82
CA LEU A 90 3.74 -7.45 5.01
C LEU A 90 4.57 -6.44 5.81
N GLY A 91 4.17 -6.12 7.04
CA GLY A 91 4.71 -5.05 7.86
C GLY A 91 6.24 -4.92 7.89
N PRO A 92 7.02 -6.01 8.05
CA PRO A 92 8.48 -5.94 8.02
C PRO A 92 9.07 -5.37 6.73
N ARG A 93 8.33 -5.42 5.62
CA ARG A 93 8.74 -4.95 4.30
C ARG A 93 8.16 -3.58 3.93
N VAL A 94 7.19 -3.05 4.67
CA VAL A 94 6.54 -1.76 4.40
C VAL A 94 7.48 -0.61 4.74
N ARG A 95 7.68 0.32 3.81
CA ARG A 95 8.52 1.52 3.96
C ARG A 95 7.84 2.80 3.52
N SER A 96 6.78 2.71 2.74
CA SER A 96 5.87 3.81 2.41
C SER A 96 4.45 3.29 2.38
N VAL A 97 3.49 4.21 2.50
CA VAL A 97 2.07 3.85 2.52
C VAL A 97 1.25 4.89 1.79
N HIS A 98 0.13 4.43 1.23
CA HIS A 98 -0.96 5.29 0.81
C HIS A 98 -2.08 5.28 1.85
N CYS A 99 -2.71 6.43 1.99
CA CYS A 99 -3.98 6.61 2.68
C CYS A 99 -5.03 6.84 1.59
N LYS A 100 -5.66 5.76 1.18
CA LYS A 100 -6.69 5.66 0.15
C LYS A 100 -7.80 4.78 0.68
N ASP A 101 -9.03 4.98 0.25
CA ASP A 101 -10.16 4.21 0.72
C ASP A 101 -11.05 3.74 -0.42
N ALA A 102 -11.69 2.59 -0.23
CA ALA A 102 -12.53 1.96 -1.23
C ALA A 102 -13.62 1.13 -0.57
N THR A 103 -14.70 0.89 -1.30
CA THR A 103 -15.74 -0.06 -0.95
C THR A 103 -15.63 -1.32 -1.78
N TRP A 104 -15.93 -2.48 -1.17
CA TRP A 104 -15.96 -3.76 -1.86
C TRP A 104 -17.00 -3.78 -2.98
N SER A 105 -16.69 -4.51 -4.03
CA SER A 105 -17.71 -4.88 -5.01
C SER A 105 -18.66 -5.93 -4.44
N ASN A 106 -19.80 -6.15 -5.10
CA ASN A 106 -20.70 -7.26 -4.76
C ASN A 106 -20.12 -8.65 -5.08
N GLN A 107 -19.04 -8.70 -5.85
CA GLN A 107 -18.35 -9.92 -6.27
C GLN A 107 -16.83 -9.68 -6.25
N PRO A 108 -16.22 -9.61 -5.03
CA PRO A 108 -14.78 -9.37 -4.89
C PRO A 108 -13.96 -10.43 -5.65
N GLY A 109 -12.90 -9.99 -6.33
CA GLY A 109 -12.07 -10.83 -7.18
C GLY A 109 -12.63 -11.13 -8.58
N ILE A 110 -13.91 -10.77 -8.85
CA ILE A 110 -14.55 -10.90 -10.16
C ILE A 110 -14.83 -9.51 -10.77
N THR A 111 -15.33 -8.60 -9.94
CA THR A 111 -15.56 -7.21 -10.31
C THR A 111 -14.82 -6.29 -9.34
N TRP A 112 -14.39 -5.14 -9.83
CA TRP A 112 -13.65 -4.19 -9.04
C TRP A 112 -14.55 -3.48 -8.03
N GLY A 113 -13.97 -3.17 -6.87
CA GLY A 113 -14.55 -2.25 -5.90
C GLY A 113 -14.62 -0.82 -6.43
N SER A 114 -14.97 0.11 -5.57
CA SER A 114 -15.07 1.53 -5.93
C SER A 114 -14.27 2.39 -4.96
N GLU A 115 -13.39 3.24 -5.50
CA GLU A 115 -12.68 4.22 -4.69
C GLU A 115 -13.64 5.29 -4.17
N VAL A 116 -13.50 5.65 -2.89
CA VAL A 116 -14.33 6.64 -2.20
C VAL A 116 -13.45 7.65 -1.43
N PRO A 117 -14.01 8.79 -0.97
CA PRO A 117 -13.27 9.68 -0.08
C PRO A 117 -12.74 8.96 1.16
N LEU A 118 -11.59 9.39 1.64
CA LEU A 118 -10.94 8.76 2.80
C LEU A 118 -11.83 8.79 4.04
N GLY A 119 -12.11 7.63 4.60
CA GLY A 119 -12.99 7.44 5.76
C GLY A 119 -14.41 6.99 5.42
N ASP A 120 -14.79 7.00 4.14
CA ASP A 120 -16.13 6.59 3.68
C ASP A 120 -16.13 5.13 3.16
N GLY A 121 -15.00 4.46 3.19
CA GLY A 121 -14.82 3.11 2.66
C GLY A 121 -14.68 2.02 3.73
N ASP A 122 -14.27 0.86 3.25
CA ASP A 122 -14.20 -0.39 4.02
C ASP A 122 -12.78 -0.68 4.58
N VAL A 123 -11.78 0.17 4.29
CA VAL A 123 -10.41 0.00 4.83
C VAL A 123 -10.38 0.12 6.35
N GLY A 124 -11.21 0.99 6.93
CA GLY A 124 -11.21 1.22 8.36
C GLY A 124 -9.98 2.01 8.82
N MET A 125 -9.86 3.27 8.42
CA MET A 125 -8.68 4.13 8.61
C MET A 125 -8.13 4.17 10.03
N GLU A 126 -8.98 4.14 11.06
CA GLU A 126 -8.49 4.09 12.44
C GLU A 126 -7.72 2.80 12.73
N THR A 127 -8.26 1.65 12.35
CA THR A 127 -7.60 0.34 12.51
C THR A 127 -6.33 0.28 11.69
N TYR A 128 -6.36 0.84 10.47
CA TYR A 128 -5.19 0.95 9.61
C TYR A 128 -4.05 1.71 10.29
N LEU A 129 -4.30 2.92 10.82
CA LEU A 129 -3.29 3.72 11.51
C LEU A 129 -2.77 3.05 12.80
N ARG A 130 -3.65 2.37 13.55
CA ARG A 130 -3.23 1.58 14.73
C ARG A 130 -2.32 0.42 14.34
N THR A 131 -2.61 -0.26 13.24
CA THR A 131 -1.79 -1.35 12.73
C THR A 131 -0.44 -0.84 12.22
N LEU A 132 -0.40 0.31 11.53
CA LEU A 132 0.86 0.96 11.15
C LEU A 132 1.73 1.28 12.38
N SER A 133 1.13 1.80 13.43
CA SER A 133 1.85 2.05 14.70
C SER A 133 2.35 0.76 15.33
N LYS A 134 1.53 -0.31 15.33
CA LYS A 134 1.88 -1.63 15.89
C LYS A 134 3.07 -2.28 15.18
N ILE A 135 3.14 -2.17 13.85
CA ILE A 135 4.28 -2.68 13.06
C ILE A 135 5.51 -1.76 13.09
N GLY A 136 5.44 -0.63 13.80
CA GLY A 136 6.54 0.32 13.94
C GLY A 136 6.75 1.24 12.74
N TYR A 137 5.73 1.43 11.89
CA TYR A 137 5.83 2.37 10.79
C TYR A 137 5.84 3.81 11.29
N GLY A 138 6.86 4.57 10.92
CA GLY A 138 7.05 5.98 11.29
C GLY A 138 7.24 6.92 10.09
N GLY A 139 6.92 6.44 8.89
CA GLY A 139 7.04 7.22 7.65
C GLY A 139 5.86 8.17 7.41
N PRO A 140 5.87 8.89 6.28
CA PRO A 140 4.77 9.76 5.86
C PRO A 140 3.47 8.97 5.62
N LEU A 141 2.34 9.59 5.91
CA LEU A 141 1.02 9.14 5.49
C LEU A 141 0.66 9.88 4.19
N THR A 142 0.81 9.22 3.06
CA THR A 142 0.60 9.81 1.74
C THR A 142 -0.86 9.65 1.33
N ILE A 143 -1.59 10.74 1.22
CA ILE A 143 -2.97 10.71 0.73
C ILE A 143 -2.93 10.49 -0.78
N GLU A 144 -3.66 9.49 -1.26
CA GLU A 144 -3.90 9.24 -2.66
C GLU A 144 -5.39 9.29 -2.98
N ARG A 145 -5.73 9.95 -4.09
CA ARG A 145 -7.11 10.08 -4.57
C ARG A 145 -7.14 10.12 -6.10
N GLU A 146 -7.54 9.02 -6.70
CA GLU A 146 -7.62 8.84 -8.15
C GLU A 146 -9.06 9.12 -8.64
N ILE A 147 -9.35 10.38 -8.91
CA ILE A 147 -10.64 10.81 -9.44
C ILE A 147 -10.44 11.63 -10.72
N PRO A 148 -11.49 11.78 -11.56
CA PRO A 148 -11.43 12.71 -12.69
C PRO A 148 -10.94 14.08 -12.25
N GLN A 149 -10.26 14.80 -13.18
CA GLN A 149 -9.67 16.11 -12.89
C GLN A 149 -10.77 17.17 -12.67
N GLU A 150 -11.31 17.19 -11.46
CA GLU A 150 -12.28 18.14 -10.93
C GLU A 150 -11.61 18.92 -9.77
N PRO A 151 -10.89 20.00 -10.01
CA PRO A 151 -10.01 20.62 -9.01
C PRO A 151 -10.71 20.99 -7.70
N GLU A 152 -11.95 21.48 -7.76
CA GLU A 152 -12.72 21.85 -6.57
C GLU A 152 -13.03 20.62 -5.71
N ARG A 153 -13.44 19.53 -6.33
CA ARG A 153 -13.73 18.26 -5.69
C ARG A 153 -12.45 17.64 -5.12
N GLN A 154 -11.38 17.59 -5.91
CA GLN A 154 -10.10 17.07 -5.43
C GLN A 154 -9.60 17.82 -4.21
N ASN A 155 -9.63 19.16 -4.23
CA ASN A 155 -9.22 19.99 -3.12
C ASN A 155 -10.06 19.73 -1.87
N ALA A 156 -11.39 19.61 -2.00
CA ALA A 156 -12.27 19.34 -0.89
C ALA A 156 -12.04 17.94 -0.28
N GLU A 157 -11.89 16.91 -1.11
CA GLU A 157 -11.67 15.53 -0.65
C GLU A 157 -10.29 15.36 0.00
N ILE A 158 -9.23 15.98 -0.56
CA ILE A 158 -7.89 15.98 0.06
C ILE A 158 -7.88 16.75 1.39
N ALA A 159 -8.56 17.88 1.47
CA ALA A 159 -8.69 18.64 2.73
C ALA A 159 -9.40 17.79 3.81
N GLY A 160 -10.53 17.15 3.47
CA GLY A 160 -11.24 16.25 4.36
C GLY A 160 -10.38 15.07 4.82
N ALA A 161 -9.61 14.47 3.91
CA ALA A 161 -8.68 13.40 4.24
C ALA A 161 -7.60 13.85 5.24
N LEU A 162 -7.08 15.08 5.07
CA LEU A 162 -6.08 15.65 5.97
C LEU A 162 -6.65 15.85 7.38
N ASP A 163 -7.85 16.41 7.47
CA ASP A 163 -8.55 16.63 8.76
C ASP A 163 -8.84 15.30 9.47
N LEU A 164 -9.29 14.28 8.73
CA LEU A 164 -9.51 12.94 9.27
C LEU A 164 -8.22 12.34 9.83
N LEU A 165 -7.13 12.32 9.04
CA LEU A 165 -5.85 11.75 9.48
C LEU A 165 -5.28 12.49 10.69
N GLN A 166 -5.40 13.82 10.75
CA GLN A 166 -4.97 14.60 11.91
C GLN A 166 -5.78 14.24 13.17
N SER A 167 -7.10 14.15 13.06
CA SER A 167 -7.97 13.79 14.18
C SER A 167 -7.68 12.37 14.70
N LEU A 168 -7.48 11.40 13.80
CA LEU A 168 -7.14 10.03 14.16
C LEU A 168 -5.77 9.94 14.82
N LYS A 169 -4.76 10.66 14.31
CA LYS A 169 -3.43 10.73 14.94
C LYS A 169 -3.49 11.26 16.37
N ILE A 170 -4.27 12.31 16.62
CA ILE A 170 -4.47 12.86 17.97
C ILE A 170 -5.13 11.81 18.88
N LYS A 171 -6.21 11.19 18.41
CA LYS A 171 -6.93 10.15 19.14
C LYS A 171 -6.01 9.00 19.55
N ILE A 172 -5.27 8.42 18.59
CA ILE A 172 -4.34 7.31 18.81
C ILE A 172 -3.20 7.72 19.76
N GLY A 173 -2.63 8.92 19.59
CA GLY A 173 -1.56 9.44 20.42
C GLY A 173 -1.95 9.70 21.87
N THR A 174 -3.18 10.15 22.12
CA THR A 174 -3.68 10.39 23.49
C THR A 174 -3.95 9.07 24.24
N GLU A 175 -4.44 8.05 23.58
CA GLU A 175 -4.70 6.74 24.18
C GLU A 175 -3.41 6.02 24.60
N THR A 176 -2.34 6.09 23.77
CA THR A 176 -1.03 5.50 24.09
C THR A 176 -0.33 6.24 25.22
N SER A 177 -0.63 7.50 25.46
CA SER A 177 -0.04 8.31 26.55
C SER A 177 -0.77 8.18 27.88
N GLY A 178 -2.04 7.78 27.87
CA GLY A 178 -2.88 7.62 29.07
C GLY A 178 -2.79 6.24 29.75
N GLY A 179 -2.05 5.30 29.18
CA GLY A 179 -1.89 3.92 29.66
C GLY A 179 -0.61 3.64 30.47
N LYS A 180 0.03 4.66 31.06
CA LYS A 180 1.20 4.51 31.93
C LYS A 180 0.85 4.77 33.38
#